data_14739d8f9e37788fca07b58d39143c60
#
_entry.id   14739d8f9e37788fca07b58d39143c60
#
_cell.length_a   1.000
_cell.length_b   1.000
_cell.length_c   1.000
_cell.angle_alpha   90.00
_cell.angle_beta   90.00
_cell.angle_gamma   90.00
#
_symmetry.space_group_name_H-M   'P 1'
#
loop_
_entity.id
_entity.type
_entity.pdbx_description
1 polymer ?
#
loop_
_entity_poly.entity_id
_entity_poly.type
_entity_poly.pdbx_seq_one_letter_code
_entity_poly.pdbx_strand_id
1 'polypeptide(L)'
;MHGFTRIATAAVLMLASASALAGRIEEIKARGYVRIGVSLGGEPVGFRNSANEPVGYDVDVAKQLAARLGVPVRFSDVSSDARISMLRSKQLDLVVANVSITPQRARVVDFSMPYNVAGLRVIAQKSAHVKTLADLNGKRVVVGRGTTADAFLRQSAPGATPVYTDNFAPDGVLLLQQKRADAGIEDASLLDYLASRNAQFETLPTMYGNTPIGIAMAKGDPALLQFVNAFVADYVKSGAYAANYRKWWGAKALPPALQAK
;
A
#
# COMPACT_ATOMS: atom_id res chain seq x y z
N MET A 1 -45.61 45.68 -3.85
CA MET A 1 -45.15 44.48 -3.11
C MET A 1 -44.21 43.60 -3.97
N HIS A 2 -43.00 44.07 -4.35
CA HIS A 2 -42.07 43.34 -5.25
C HIS A 2 -40.60 43.37 -4.75
N GLY A 3 -40.34 43.57 -3.48
CA GLY A 3 -38.96 43.77 -2.96
C GLY A 3 -38.33 42.61 -2.17
N PHE A 4 -39.09 41.59 -1.73
CA PHE A 4 -38.59 40.58 -0.79
C PHE A 4 -38.09 39.26 -1.40
N THR A 5 -38.37 38.98 -2.65
CA THR A 5 -38.08 37.69 -3.28
C THR A 5 -36.66 37.57 -3.87
N ARG A 6 -35.94 38.69 -4.05
CA ARG A 6 -34.57 38.67 -4.67
C ARG A 6 -33.42 38.46 -3.68
N ILE A 7 -33.63 38.70 -2.40
CA ILE A 7 -32.56 38.58 -1.40
C ILE A 7 -32.33 37.12 -0.94
N ALA A 8 -33.40 36.29 -0.94
CA ALA A 8 -33.30 34.89 -0.55
C ALA A 8 -32.51 34.02 -1.55
N THR A 9 -32.61 34.35 -2.86
CA THR A 9 -31.95 33.56 -3.92
C THR A 9 -30.42 33.79 -3.94
N ALA A 10 -29.94 34.98 -3.58
CA ALA A 10 -28.53 35.31 -3.55
C ALA A 10 -27.80 34.63 -2.37
N ALA A 11 -28.48 34.49 -1.22
CA ALA A 11 -27.88 33.84 -0.03
C ALA A 11 -27.69 32.32 -0.22
N VAL A 12 -28.61 31.65 -0.93
CA VAL A 12 -28.49 30.20 -1.23
C VAL A 12 -27.36 29.91 -2.24
N LEU A 13 -27.16 30.81 -3.21
CA LEU A 13 -26.07 30.68 -4.19
C LEU A 13 -24.69 30.92 -3.57
N MET A 14 -24.56 31.77 -2.54
CA MET A 14 -23.27 31.97 -1.85
C MET A 14 -22.87 30.79 -0.95
N LEU A 15 -23.82 30.07 -0.35
CA LEU A 15 -23.51 28.85 0.43
C LEU A 15 -23.08 27.68 -0.45
N ALA A 16 -23.62 27.58 -1.67
CA ALA A 16 -23.21 26.54 -2.63
C ALA A 16 -21.79 26.77 -3.20
N SER A 17 -21.36 28.04 -3.29
CA SER A 17 -20.03 28.39 -3.82
C SER A 17 -18.90 28.18 -2.80
N ALA A 18 -19.17 28.23 -1.49
CA ALA A 18 -18.17 27.97 -0.44
C ALA A 18 -17.78 26.49 -0.36
N SER A 19 -18.67 25.57 -0.73
CA SER A 19 -18.38 24.13 -0.73
C SER A 19 -17.45 23.70 -1.88
N ALA A 20 -17.32 24.47 -2.95
CA ALA A 20 -16.48 24.15 -4.09
C ALA A 20 -14.99 24.48 -3.88
N LEU A 21 -14.65 25.21 -2.80
CA LEU A 21 -13.30 25.62 -2.42
C LEU A 21 -12.75 24.85 -1.20
N ALA A 22 -13.56 24.04 -0.55
CA ALA A 22 -13.12 23.23 0.56
C ALA A 22 -12.16 22.13 0.06
N GLY A 23 -10.90 22.16 0.48
CA GLY A 23 -9.94 21.09 0.20
C GLY A 23 -10.36 19.78 0.85
N ARG A 24 -9.74 18.68 0.44
CA ARG A 24 -10.07 17.34 0.96
C ARG A 24 -9.94 17.24 2.48
N ILE A 25 -9.03 17.99 3.10
CA ILE A 25 -8.86 18.01 4.57
C ILE A 25 -10.13 18.54 5.25
N GLU A 26 -10.69 19.64 4.74
CA GLU A 26 -11.93 20.24 5.25
C GLU A 26 -13.12 19.32 5.06
N GLU A 27 -13.21 18.66 3.89
CA GLU A 27 -14.25 17.65 3.63
C GLU A 27 -14.15 16.46 4.62
N ILE A 28 -12.93 15.97 4.90
CA ILE A 28 -12.66 14.89 5.86
C ILE A 28 -13.10 15.31 7.26
N LYS A 29 -12.71 16.52 7.70
CA LYS A 29 -13.07 17.06 9.03
C LYS A 29 -14.58 17.28 9.17
N ALA A 30 -15.22 17.86 8.15
CA ALA A 30 -16.67 18.07 8.15
C ALA A 30 -17.45 16.76 8.18
N ARG A 31 -16.96 15.72 7.51
CA ARG A 31 -17.55 14.39 7.53
C ARG A 31 -17.30 13.64 8.84
N GLY A 32 -16.30 14.04 9.61
CA GLY A 32 -15.95 13.47 10.91
C GLY A 32 -15.15 12.14 10.85
N TYR A 33 -14.65 11.71 9.68
CA TYR A 33 -13.80 10.53 9.52
C TYR A 33 -13.01 10.56 8.20
N VAL A 34 -11.87 9.87 8.17
CA VAL A 34 -11.07 9.66 6.95
C VAL A 34 -11.28 8.23 6.41
N ARG A 35 -11.42 8.08 5.09
CA ARG A 35 -11.54 6.79 4.41
C ARG A 35 -10.16 6.39 3.88
N ILE A 36 -9.59 5.33 4.46
CA ILE A 36 -8.25 4.86 4.07
C ILE A 36 -8.35 3.42 3.55
N GLY A 37 -7.88 3.21 2.33
CA GLY A 37 -7.68 1.88 1.77
C GLY A 37 -6.40 1.27 2.35
N VAL A 38 -6.51 0.07 2.88
CA VAL A 38 -5.41 -0.78 3.36
C VAL A 38 -5.53 -2.15 2.73
N SER A 39 -4.41 -2.84 2.48
CA SER A 39 -4.47 -4.24 2.10
C SER A 39 -4.50 -5.09 3.36
N LEU A 40 -5.55 -5.90 3.53
CA LEU A 40 -5.67 -6.83 4.64
C LEU A 40 -5.35 -8.28 4.23
N GLY A 41 -4.57 -8.42 3.17
CA GLY A 41 -4.22 -9.70 2.55
C GLY A 41 -3.19 -10.54 3.31
N GLY A 42 -2.62 -10.06 4.40
CA GLY A 42 -1.75 -10.90 5.21
C GLY A 42 -0.75 -10.18 6.10
N GLU A 43 -0.38 -10.89 7.15
CA GLU A 43 0.67 -10.51 8.09
C GLU A 43 2.03 -10.45 7.36
N PRO A 44 2.90 -9.49 7.65
CA PRO A 44 2.79 -8.44 8.67
C PRO A 44 2.28 -7.09 8.14
N VAL A 45 1.97 -6.97 6.85
CA VAL A 45 1.64 -5.70 6.17
C VAL A 45 0.29 -5.17 6.63
N GLY A 46 -0.76 -6.00 6.49
CA GLY A 46 -2.11 -5.71 6.96
C GLY A 46 -2.95 -6.99 6.96
N PHE A 47 -3.67 -7.22 8.05
CA PHE A 47 -4.52 -8.39 8.21
C PHE A 47 -5.59 -8.13 9.28
N ARG A 48 -6.49 -9.10 9.48
CA ARG A 48 -7.46 -9.06 10.57
C ARG A 48 -6.98 -9.96 11.70
N ASN A 49 -6.95 -9.42 12.92
CA ASN A 49 -6.64 -10.20 14.12
C ASN A 49 -7.81 -11.10 14.52
N SER A 50 -7.66 -11.85 15.61
CA SER A 50 -8.71 -12.75 16.14
C SER A 50 -10.01 -12.04 16.55
N ALA A 51 -9.95 -10.74 16.84
CA ALA A 51 -11.11 -9.89 17.10
C ALA A 51 -11.71 -9.28 15.82
N ASN A 52 -11.26 -9.72 14.62
CA ASN A 52 -11.66 -9.20 13.31
C ASN A 52 -11.30 -7.71 13.09
N GLU A 53 -10.34 -7.19 13.85
CA GLU A 53 -9.88 -5.82 13.73
C GLU A 53 -8.73 -5.70 12.73
N PRO A 54 -8.68 -4.64 11.90
CA PRO A 54 -7.54 -4.36 11.04
C PRO A 54 -6.29 -4.04 11.87
N VAL A 55 -5.21 -4.78 11.61
CA VAL A 55 -3.88 -4.63 12.22
C VAL A 55 -2.79 -4.86 11.17
N GLY A 56 -1.58 -4.41 11.44
CA GLY A 56 -0.44 -4.55 10.53
C GLY A 56 0.33 -3.24 10.39
N TYR A 57 1.45 -3.32 9.69
CA TYR A 57 2.35 -2.18 9.52
C TYR A 57 1.65 -0.98 8.86
N ASP A 58 1.00 -1.19 7.73
CA ASP A 58 0.30 -0.14 7.00
C ASP A 58 -0.93 0.37 7.76
N VAL A 59 -1.60 -0.52 8.49
CA VAL A 59 -2.74 -0.15 9.35
C VAL A 59 -2.30 0.77 10.48
N ASP A 60 -1.13 0.52 11.09
CA ASP A 60 -0.58 1.39 12.14
C ASP A 60 -0.17 2.76 11.57
N VAL A 61 0.42 2.82 10.37
CA VAL A 61 0.69 4.09 9.66
C VAL A 61 -0.60 4.86 9.41
N ALA A 62 -1.63 4.18 8.92
CA ALA A 62 -2.93 4.81 8.63
C ALA A 62 -3.64 5.31 9.89
N LYS A 63 -3.57 4.58 11.00
CA LYS A 63 -4.10 5.02 12.31
C LYS A 63 -3.39 6.28 12.81
N GLN A 64 -2.06 6.34 12.70
CA GLN A 64 -1.29 7.52 13.11
C GLN A 64 -1.59 8.73 12.23
N LEU A 65 -1.76 8.54 10.91
CA LEU A 65 -2.16 9.60 10.00
C LEU A 65 -3.57 10.13 10.30
N ALA A 66 -4.52 9.25 10.59
CA ALA A 66 -5.88 9.63 10.99
C ALA A 66 -5.90 10.41 12.32
N ALA A 67 -5.09 9.98 13.30
CA ALA A 67 -4.90 10.71 14.56
C ALA A 67 -4.33 12.13 14.32
N ARG A 68 -3.38 12.27 13.38
CA ARG A 68 -2.85 13.59 12.98
C ARG A 68 -3.91 14.49 12.32
N LEU A 69 -4.86 13.90 11.56
CA LEU A 69 -6.01 14.62 10.99
C LEU A 69 -7.04 15.01 12.05
N GLY A 70 -6.99 14.42 13.25
CA GLY A 70 -7.94 14.65 14.32
C GLY A 70 -9.30 13.99 14.11
N VAL A 71 -9.36 12.92 13.31
CA VAL A 71 -10.61 12.21 13.00
C VAL A 71 -10.40 10.68 13.05
N PRO A 72 -11.43 9.89 13.37
CA PRO A 72 -11.36 8.44 13.27
C PRO A 72 -11.16 7.97 11.83
N VAL A 73 -10.52 6.82 11.66
CA VAL A 73 -10.34 6.16 10.37
C VAL A 73 -11.46 5.16 10.10
N ARG A 74 -11.94 5.13 8.84
CA ARG A 74 -12.75 4.04 8.28
C ARG A 74 -11.90 3.31 7.25
N PHE A 75 -11.57 2.07 7.55
CA PHE A 75 -10.80 1.21 6.68
C PHE A 75 -11.65 0.57 5.58
N SER A 76 -11.07 0.49 4.38
CA SER A 76 -11.55 -0.37 3.30
C SER A 76 -10.43 -1.33 2.94
N ASP A 77 -10.74 -2.61 2.86
CA ASP A 77 -9.82 -3.60 2.30
C ASP A 77 -9.73 -3.40 0.78
N VAL A 78 -8.51 -3.32 0.26
CA VAL A 78 -8.27 -3.04 -1.15
C VAL A 78 -7.30 -4.02 -1.77
N SER A 79 -7.66 -4.56 -2.92
CA SER A 79 -6.75 -5.33 -3.76
C SER A 79 -5.74 -4.43 -4.51
N SER A 80 -4.68 -5.03 -5.00
CA SER A 80 -3.61 -4.30 -5.68
C SER A 80 -4.05 -3.60 -6.96
N ASP A 81 -5.02 -4.14 -7.68
CA ASP A 81 -5.57 -3.59 -8.92
C ASP A 81 -6.66 -2.53 -8.68
N ALA A 82 -7.44 -2.65 -7.59
CA ALA A 82 -8.56 -1.76 -7.30
C ALA A 82 -8.15 -0.45 -6.61
N ARG A 83 -7.10 -0.44 -5.78
CA ARG A 83 -6.74 0.68 -4.88
C ARG A 83 -6.57 2.04 -5.58
N ILE A 84 -6.01 2.06 -6.80
CA ILE A 84 -5.82 3.30 -7.57
C ILE A 84 -7.14 3.80 -8.18
N SER A 85 -7.99 2.90 -8.68
CA SER A 85 -9.29 3.27 -9.23
C SER A 85 -10.24 3.81 -8.16
N MET A 86 -10.20 3.25 -6.93
CA MET A 86 -10.99 3.72 -5.79
C MET A 86 -10.59 5.12 -5.31
N LEU A 87 -9.31 5.49 -5.41
CA LEU A 87 -8.88 6.88 -5.17
C LEU A 87 -9.44 7.82 -6.23
N ARG A 88 -9.31 7.47 -7.51
CA ARG A 88 -9.77 8.29 -8.63
C ARG A 88 -11.28 8.51 -8.63
N SER A 89 -12.04 7.50 -8.22
CA SER A 89 -13.51 7.58 -8.06
C SER A 89 -13.95 8.23 -6.74
N LYS A 90 -13.00 8.74 -5.93
CA LYS A 90 -13.25 9.39 -4.63
C LYS A 90 -13.97 8.51 -3.60
N GLN A 91 -13.93 7.19 -3.77
CA GLN A 91 -14.41 6.23 -2.76
C GLN A 91 -13.49 6.23 -1.53
N LEU A 92 -12.21 6.50 -1.73
CA LEU A 92 -11.18 6.63 -0.70
C LEU A 92 -10.62 8.05 -0.70
N ASP A 93 -10.16 8.50 0.46
CA ASP A 93 -9.41 9.73 0.60
C ASP A 93 -7.90 9.47 0.43
N LEU A 94 -7.43 8.36 0.99
CA LEU A 94 -6.03 7.94 0.98
C LEU A 94 -5.92 6.43 0.79
N VAL A 95 -4.76 5.98 0.30
CA VAL A 95 -4.38 4.56 0.30
C VAL A 95 -3.03 4.40 0.99
N VAL A 96 -3.01 3.57 2.03
CA VAL A 96 -1.82 3.13 2.76
C VAL A 96 -1.81 1.60 2.68
N ALA A 97 -1.27 1.08 1.58
CA ALA A 97 -1.40 -0.33 1.21
C ALA A 97 -0.16 -0.82 0.43
N ASN A 98 1.02 -0.52 0.95
CA ASN A 98 2.31 -0.91 0.34
C ASN A 98 2.40 -0.52 -1.15
N VAL A 99 2.02 0.73 -1.47
CA VAL A 99 1.93 1.18 -2.87
C VAL A 99 3.27 1.70 -3.35
N SER A 100 3.92 0.95 -4.24
CA SER A 100 5.14 1.39 -4.92
C SER A 100 4.90 2.68 -5.72
N ILE A 101 5.72 3.68 -5.50
CA ILE A 101 5.74 4.91 -6.31
C ILE A 101 6.38 4.56 -7.65
N THR A 102 5.58 4.61 -8.72
CA THR A 102 6.07 4.38 -10.08
C THR A 102 5.66 5.53 -10.99
N PRO A 103 6.44 5.84 -12.06
CA PRO A 103 6.07 6.89 -13.00
C PRO A 103 4.68 6.70 -13.61
N GLN A 104 4.29 5.45 -13.88
CA GLN A 104 2.96 5.13 -14.41
C GLN A 104 1.85 5.51 -13.44
N ARG A 105 1.97 5.14 -12.15
CA ARG A 105 0.97 5.46 -11.12
C ARG A 105 0.95 6.95 -10.80
N ALA A 106 2.12 7.62 -10.76
CA ALA A 106 2.24 9.05 -10.51
C ALA A 106 1.60 9.94 -11.61
N ARG A 107 1.29 9.39 -12.78
CA ARG A 107 0.49 10.11 -13.79
C ARG A 107 -0.97 10.29 -13.38
N VAL A 108 -1.52 9.39 -12.56
CA VAL A 108 -2.96 9.31 -12.26
C VAL A 108 -3.33 9.56 -10.81
N VAL A 109 -2.38 9.49 -9.88
CA VAL A 109 -2.54 9.82 -8.45
C VAL A 109 -1.32 10.59 -7.97
N ASP A 110 -1.46 11.29 -6.83
CA ASP A 110 -0.33 11.90 -6.13
C ASP A 110 0.16 10.95 -5.04
N PHE A 111 1.45 11.02 -4.74
CA PHE A 111 2.10 10.24 -3.69
C PHE A 111 2.79 11.16 -2.69
N SER A 112 2.75 10.77 -1.43
CA SER A 112 3.63 11.36 -0.42
C SER A 112 5.10 11.07 -0.72
N MET A 113 5.99 11.74 0.00
CA MET A 113 7.34 11.22 0.20
C MET A 113 7.27 9.78 0.73
N PRO A 114 8.31 8.95 0.50
CA PRO A 114 8.28 7.55 0.90
C PRO A 114 8.19 7.38 2.42
N TYR A 115 7.27 6.52 2.88
CA TYR A 115 7.23 6.07 4.27
C TYR A 115 7.85 4.69 4.48
N ASN A 116 8.18 4.00 3.39
CA ASN A 116 8.89 2.72 3.37
C ASN A 116 9.60 2.55 2.03
N VAL A 117 10.44 1.52 1.93
CA VAL A 117 11.12 1.10 0.69
C VAL A 117 11.03 -0.41 0.59
N ALA A 118 10.72 -0.92 -0.59
CA ALA A 118 10.64 -2.35 -0.89
C ALA A 118 11.50 -2.71 -2.11
N GLY A 119 12.15 -3.86 -2.03
CA GLY A 119 12.73 -4.55 -3.18
C GLY A 119 12.00 -5.86 -3.39
N LEU A 120 12.04 -6.40 -4.61
CA LEU A 120 11.42 -7.68 -4.93
C LEU A 120 12.39 -8.84 -4.64
N ARG A 121 11.83 -9.98 -4.30
CA ARG A 121 12.57 -11.23 -4.13
C ARG A 121 11.76 -12.41 -4.68
N VAL A 122 12.45 -13.51 -4.94
CA VAL A 122 11.82 -14.78 -5.31
C VAL A 122 11.74 -15.66 -4.08
N ILE A 123 10.59 -16.28 -3.84
CA ILE A 123 10.39 -17.39 -2.90
C ILE A 123 10.07 -18.65 -3.66
N ALA A 124 10.57 -19.78 -3.23
CA ALA A 124 10.24 -21.09 -3.80
C ALA A 124 10.22 -22.17 -2.73
N GLN A 125 9.56 -23.29 -3.01
CA GLN A 125 9.81 -24.52 -2.24
C GLN A 125 11.24 -24.97 -2.45
N LYS A 126 11.93 -25.39 -1.40
CA LYS A 126 13.29 -25.97 -1.47
C LYS A 126 13.38 -27.11 -2.49
N SER A 127 12.31 -27.91 -2.60
CA SER A 127 12.19 -29.00 -3.57
C SER A 127 12.01 -28.56 -5.02
N ALA A 128 11.73 -27.30 -5.29
CA ALA A 128 11.54 -26.78 -6.65
C ALA A 128 12.88 -26.46 -7.36
N HIS A 129 13.98 -26.46 -6.61
CA HIS A 129 15.35 -26.21 -7.09
C HIS A 129 15.51 -24.90 -7.89
N VAL A 130 14.78 -23.85 -7.48
CA VAL A 130 14.89 -22.50 -8.04
C VAL A 130 16.00 -21.75 -7.31
N LYS A 131 17.07 -21.39 -8.03
CA LYS A 131 18.24 -20.68 -7.47
C LYS A 131 18.50 -19.34 -8.14
N THR A 132 18.01 -19.14 -9.35
CA THR A 132 18.20 -17.94 -10.15
C THR A 132 16.90 -17.54 -10.85
N LEU A 133 16.84 -16.34 -11.42
CA LEU A 133 15.71 -15.95 -12.29
C LEU A 133 15.55 -16.82 -13.53
N ALA A 134 16.66 -17.32 -14.07
CA ALA A 134 16.62 -18.19 -15.23
C ALA A 134 15.88 -19.51 -14.96
N ASP A 135 15.92 -20.00 -13.73
CA ASP A 135 15.22 -21.23 -13.32
C ASP A 135 13.70 -21.06 -13.25
N LEU A 136 13.19 -19.82 -13.37
CA LEU A 136 11.75 -19.56 -13.48
C LEU A 136 11.20 -19.87 -14.88
N ASN A 137 12.05 -20.06 -15.87
CA ASN A 137 11.63 -20.38 -17.22
C ASN A 137 10.84 -21.71 -17.24
N GLY A 138 9.65 -21.70 -17.86
CA GLY A 138 8.72 -22.82 -17.87
C GLY A 138 8.00 -23.09 -16.53
N LYS A 139 8.25 -22.33 -15.48
CA LYS A 139 7.62 -22.50 -14.17
C LYS A 139 6.40 -21.60 -13.97
N ARG A 140 5.52 -22.03 -13.08
CA ARG A 140 4.35 -21.27 -12.62
C ARG A 140 4.78 -20.40 -11.46
N VAL A 141 4.61 -19.07 -11.61
CA VAL A 141 5.09 -18.09 -10.63
C VAL A 141 3.94 -17.25 -10.10
N VAL A 142 3.72 -17.30 -8.79
CA VAL A 142 2.67 -16.50 -8.11
C VAL A 142 3.11 -15.04 -8.07
N VAL A 143 2.21 -14.15 -8.49
CA VAL A 143 2.35 -12.69 -8.40
C VAL A 143 0.99 -12.04 -8.17
N GLY A 144 0.98 -10.88 -7.50
CA GLY A 144 -0.21 -10.03 -7.45
C GLY A 144 -0.46 -9.35 -8.80
N ARG A 145 -1.70 -9.39 -9.30
CA ARG A 145 -2.07 -8.74 -10.57
C ARG A 145 -1.83 -7.23 -10.51
N GLY A 146 -1.17 -6.67 -11.53
CA GLY A 146 -0.91 -5.23 -11.65
C GLY A 146 0.09 -4.66 -10.63
N THR A 147 0.86 -5.54 -9.95
CA THR A 147 1.93 -5.15 -9.04
C THR A 147 3.24 -4.90 -9.78
N THR A 148 4.22 -4.37 -9.07
CA THR A 148 5.61 -4.29 -9.57
C THR A 148 6.23 -5.66 -9.78
N ALA A 149 5.81 -6.67 -8.98
CA ALA A 149 6.23 -8.06 -9.13
C ALA A 149 5.71 -8.68 -10.44
N ASP A 150 4.45 -8.43 -10.82
CA ASP A 150 3.89 -8.86 -12.12
C ASP A 150 4.67 -8.24 -13.28
N ALA A 151 4.91 -6.93 -13.24
CA ALA A 151 5.70 -6.25 -14.28
C ALA A 151 7.13 -6.79 -14.35
N PHE A 152 7.77 -7.01 -13.21
CA PHE A 152 9.12 -7.57 -13.13
C PHE A 152 9.18 -9.00 -13.70
N LEU A 153 8.23 -9.86 -13.35
CA LEU A 153 8.15 -11.24 -13.86
C LEU A 153 8.09 -11.24 -15.40
N ARG A 154 7.19 -10.44 -15.97
CA ARG A 154 7.02 -10.36 -17.43
C ARG A 154 8.26 -9.86 -18.15
N GLN A 155 9.00 -8.94 -17.53
CA GLN A 155 10.21 -8.37 -18.12
C GLN A 155 11.43 -9.26 -17.94
N SER A 156 11.61 -9.89 -16.76
CA SER A 156 12.87 -10.52 -16.36
C SER A 156 12.84 -12.06 -16.49
N ALA A 157 11.65 -12.65 -16.55
CA ALA A 157 11.46 -14.09 -16.76
C ALA A 157 10.26 -14.35 -17.69
N PRO A 158 10.31 -13.91 -18.97
CA PRO A 158 9.18 -13.97 -19.89
C PRO A 158 8.72 -15.39 -20.22
N GLY A 159 9.58 -16.40 -20.02
CA GLY A 159 9.23 -17.82 -20.16
C GLY A 159 8.50 -18.42 -18.97
N ALA A 160 8.30 -17.68 -17.88
CA ALA A 160 7.50 -18.11 -16.75
C ALA A 160 6.00 -17.89 -16.99
N THR A 161 5.17 -18.74 -16.39
CA THR A 161 3.70 -18.61 -16.44
C THR A 161 3.21 -17.93 -15.16
N PRO A 162 2.63 -16.71 -15.22
CA PRO A 162 2.11 -16.04 -14.03
C PRO A 162 0.86 -16.75 -13.49
N VAL A 163 0.83 -16.98 -12.19
CA VAL A 163 -0.34 -17.40 -11.41
C VAL A 163 -0.77 -16.22 -10.56
N TYR A 164 -1.95 -15.67 -10.85
CA TYR A 164 -2.39 -14.46 -10.18
C TYR A 164 -3.10 -14.73 -8.86
N THR A 165 -2.83 -13.87 -7.88
CA THR A 165 -3.53 -13.82 -6.61
C THR A 165 -3.81 -12.37 -6.22
N ASP A 166 -4.86 -12.13 -5.45
CA ASP A 166 -5.17 -10.83 -4.87
C ASP A 166 -4.43 -10.62 -3.54
N ASN A 167 -4.16 -11.71 -2.81
CA ASN A 167 -3.53 -11.73 -1.50
C ASN A 167 -2.37 -12.72 -1.47
N PHE A 168 -1.14 -12.22 -1.62
CA PHE A 168 0.03 -13.12 -1.72
C PHE A 168 0.26 -13.94 -0.43
N ALA A 169 0.12 -13.33 0.75
CA ALA A 169 0.46 -14.00 2.00
C ALA A 169 -0.38 -15.26 2.25
N PRO A 170 -1.74 -15.26 2.22
CA PRO A 170 -2.50 -16.49 2.37
C PRO A 170 -2.55 -17.33 1.10
N ASP A 171 -2.95 -16.76 -0.02
CA ASP A 171 -3.29 -17.50 -1.22
C ASP A 171 -2.03 -17.98 -1.98
N GLY A 172 -1.04 -17.10 -2.11
CA GLY A 172 0.22 -17.43 -2.77
C GLY A 172 0.99 -18.52 -2.02
N VAL A 173 1.03 -18.45 -0.69
CA VAL A 173 1.64 -19.50 0.14
C VAL A 173 0.92 -20.83 -0.05
N LEU A 174 -0.42 -20.82 -0.05
CA LEU A 174 -1.23 -22.02 -0.28
C LEU A 174 -0.97 -22.63 -1.66
N LEU A 175 -0.90 -21.80 -2.71
CA LEU A 175 -0.59 -22.25 -4.06
C LEU A 175 0.79 -22.91 -4.14
N LEU A 176 1.79 -22.36 -3.44
CA LEU A 176 3.11 -22.95 -3.34
C LEU A 176 3.09 -24.28 -2.57
N GLN A 177 2.40 -24.35 -1.43
CA GLN A 177 2.28 -25.56 -0.61
C GLN A 177 1.60 -26.71 -1.37
N GLN A 178 0.55 -26.39 -2.13
CA GLN A 178 -0.19 -27.34 -2.96
C GLN A 178 0.52 -27.71 -4.26
N LYS A 179 1.71 -27.17 -4.52
CA LYS A 179 2.45 -27.35 -5.79
C LYS A 179 1.65 -26.91 -7.03
N ARG A 180 0.72 -25.97 -6.85
CA ARG A 180 -0.02 -25.32 -7.94
C ARG A 180 0.77 -24.18 -8.54
N ALA A 181 1.78 -23.70 -7.82
CA ALA A 181 2.84 -22.82 -8.30
C ALA A 181 4.20 -23.34 -7.82
N ASP A 182 5.25 -22.99 -8.55
CA ASP A 182 6.60 -23.49 -8.33
C ASP A 182 7.45 -22.46 -7.57
N ALA A 183 7.16 -21.17 -7.79
CA ALA A 183 7.81 -20.04 -7.15
C ALA A 183 6.82 -18.87 -6.99
N GLY A 184 7.24 -17.81 -6.30
CA GLY A 184 6.51 -16.55 -6.19
C GLY A 184 7.45 -15.36 -6.18
N ILE A 185 6.97 -14.19 -6.59
CA ILE A 185 7.70 -12.92 -6.52
C ILE A 185 6.83 -11.91 -5.81
N GLU A 186 7.40 -11.28 -4.78
CA GLU A 186 6.75 -10.22 -3.99
C GLU A 186 7.83 -9.42 -3.25
N ASP A 187 7.43 -8.46 -2.42
CA ASP A 187 8.34 -7.66 -1.62
C ASP A 187 9.24 -8.53 -0.72
N ALA A 188 10.54 -8.23 -0.74
CA ALA A 188 11.55 -9.04 -0.07
C ALA A 188 11.28 -9.19 1.44
N SER A 189 10.80 -8.13 2.12
CA SER A 189 10.48 -8.18 3.54
C SER A 189 9.34 -9.16 3.84
N LEU A 190 8.29 -9.16 3.01
CA LEU A 190 7.17 -10.11 3.14
C LEU A 190 7.64 -11.53 2.90
N LEU A 191 8.41 -11.78 1.82
CA LEU A 191 8.88 -13.12 1.50
C LEU A 191 9.85 -13.68 2.54
N ASP A 192 10.74 -12.85 3.08
CA ASP A 192 11.62 -13.24 4.18
C ASP A 192 10.83 -13.59 5.45
N TYR A 193 9.77 -12.82 5.74
CA TYR A 193 8.87 -13.14 6.84
C TYR A 193 8.18 -14.48 6.62
N LEU A 194 7.61 -14.72 5.44
CA LEU A 194 6.93 -15.98 5.11
C LEU A 194 7.86 -17.17 5.13
N ALA A 195 9.08 -17.05 4.60
CA ALA A 195 10.11 -18.10 4.63
C ALA A 195 10.57 -18.40 6.07
N SER A 196 10.67 -17.39 6.94
CA SER A 196 11.02 -17.60 8.35
C SER A 196 9.97 -18.40 9.12
N ARG A 197 8.71 -18.38 8.68
CA ARG A 197 7.59 -19.11 9.29
C ARG A 197 7.29 -20.46 8.66
N ASN A 198 7.89 -20.76 7.51
CA ASN A 198 7.63 -21.97 6.74
C ASN A 198 8.95 -22.61 6.30
N ALA A 199 9.44 -23.57 7.06
CA ALA A 199 10.75 -24.22 6.84
C ALA A 199 10.90 -24.90 5.46
N GLN A 200 9.80 -25.18 4.76
CA GLN A 200 9.81 -25.75 3.41
C GLN A 200 10.13 -24.73 2.31
N PHE A 201 10.06 -23.43 2.61
CA PHE A 201 10.38 -22.37 1.66
C PHE A 201 11.78 -21.82 1.86
N GLU A 202 12.33 -21.28 0.79
CA GLU A 202 13.53 -20.46 0.79
C GLU A 202 13.30 -19.23 -0.10
N THR A 203 13.95 -18.12 0.24
CA THR A 203 14.04 -16.96 -0.63
C THR A 203 15.39 -16.95 -1.34
N LEU A 204 15.41 -16.53 -2.60
CA LEU A 204 16.67 -16.30 -3.29
C LEU A 204 17.42 -15.14 -2.60
N PRO A 205 18.77 -15.21 -2.53
CA PRO A 205 19.56 -14.19 -1.85
C PRO A 205 19.46 -12.80 -2.54
N THR A 206 19.28 -12.80 -3.86
CA THR A 206 19.22 -11.56 -4.64
C THR A 206 17.92 -10.82 -4.40
N MET A 207 18.03 -9.55 -4.03
CA MET A 207 16.93 -8.59 -4.01
C MET A 207 16.96 -7.75 -5.29
N TYR A 208 15.81 -7.59 -5.94
CA TYR A 208 15.68 -6.88 -7.20
C TYR A 208 14.99 -5.54 -7.00
N GLY A 209 15.65 -4.48 -7.44
CA GLY A 209 15.14 -3.11 -7.31
C GLY A 209 15.17 -2.59 -5.87
N ASN A 210 14.79 -1.34 -5.75
CA ASN A 210 14.65 -0.61 -4.49
C ASN A 210 13.59 0.46 -4.72
N THR A 211 12.32 0.08 -4.56
CA THR A 211 11.19 0.91 -4.94
C THR A 211 10.64 1.64 -3.72
N PRO A 212 10.54 2.98 -3.76
CA PRO A 212 9.92 3.74 -2.69
C PRO A 212 8.42 3.43 -2.59
N ILE A 213 7.93 3.33 -1.35
CA ILE A 213 6.53 3.09 -1.01
C ILE A 213 5.95 4.38 -0.45
N GLY A 214 4.84 4.86 -1.03
CA GLY A 214 4.20 6.12 -0.65
C GLY A 214 2.73 5.96 -0.29
N ILE A 215 2.20 6.94 0.44
CA ILE A 215 0.77 7.10 0.68
C ILE A 215 0.19 7.73 -0.58
N ALA A 216 -0.77 7.06 -1.20
CA ALA A 216 -1.40 7.56 -2.43
C ALA A 216 -2.68 8.34 -2.13
N MET A 217 -2.95 9.36 -2.95
CA MET A 217 -4.14 10.22 -2.88
C MET A 217 -4.57 10.66 -4.28
N ALA A 218 -5.81 11.11 -4.41
CA ALA A 218 -6.28 11.66 -5.68
C ALA A 218 -5.45 12.90 -6.05
N LYS A 219 -5.24 13.10 -7.36
CA LYS A 219 -4.48 14.25 -7.86
C LYS A 219 -5.19 15.58 -7.61
N GLY A 220 -4.35 16.62 -7.46
CA GLY A 220 -4.80 18.01 -7.52
C GLY A 220 -5.20 18.61 -6.18
N ASP A 221 -4.80 17.99 -5.05
CA ASP A 221 -4.95 18.59 -3.72
C ASP A 221 -3.58 18.83 -3.08
N PRO A 222 -2.93 19.96 -3.35
CA PRO A 222 -1.62 20.29 -2.80
C PRO A 222 -1.62 20.44 -1.28
N ALA A 223 -2.75 20.84 -0.67
CA ALA A 223 -2.86 20.98 0.78
C ALA A 223 -2.84 19.60 1.46
N LEU A 224 -3.60 18.63 0.94
CA LEU A 224 -3.57 17.25 1.42
C LEU A 224 -2.19 16.63 1.23
N LEU A 225 -1.57 16.82 0.06
CA LEU A 225 -0.22 16.30 -0.22
C LEU A 225 0.81 16.88 0.76
N GLN A 226 0.78 18.19 1.01
CA GLN A 226 1.68 18.84 1.96
C GLN A 226 1.46 18.32 3.39
N PHE A 227 0.19 18.14 3.80
CA PHE A 227 -0.15 17.61 5.11
C PHE A 227 0.38 16.18 5.29
N VAL A 228 0.17 15.30 4.30
CA VAL A 228 0.64 13.90 4.35
C VAL A 228 2.17 13.84 4.32
N ASN A 229 2.84 14.70 3.54
CA ASN A 229 4.31 14.80 3.54
C ASN A 229 4.86 15.24 4.90
N ALA A 230 4.24 16.22 5.55
CA ALA A 230 4.61 16.64 6.90
C ALA A 230 4.42 15.51 7.93
N PHE A 231 3.32 14.74 7.80
CA PHE A 231 3.12 13.54 8.62
C PHE A 231 4.24 12.53 8.41
N VAL A 232 4.60 12.19 7.17
CA VAL A 232 5.65 11.19 6.88
C VAL A 232 7.01 11.66 7.39
N ALA A 233 7.34 12.95 7.23
CA ALA A 233 8.58 13.52 7.74
C ALA A 233 8.68 13.38 9.27
N ASP A 234 7.61 13.71 9.98
CA ASP A 234 7.56 13.58 11.45
C ASP A 234 7.56 12.12 11.89
N TYR A 235 6.86 11.24 11.17
CA TYR A 235 6.83 9.79 11.41
C TYR A 235 8.22 9.16 11.35
N VAL A 236 9.04 9.57 10.39
CA VAL A 236 10.42 9.10 10.26
C VAL A 236 11.30 9.74 11.34
N LYS A 237 11.23 11.08 11.50
CA LYS A 237 12.09 11.84 12.42
C LYS A 237 11.87 11.51 13.90
N SER A 238 10.63 11.24 14.30
CA SER A 238 10.29 10.88 15.69
C SER A 238 10.72 9.47 16.10
N GLY A 239 11.16 8.64 15.15
CA GLY A 239 11.45 7.23 15.38
C GLY A 239 10.23 6.30 15.36
N ALA A 240 9.02 6.83 15.10
CA ALA A 240 7.80 6.04 14.99
C ALA A 240 7.88 5.02 13.85
N TYR A 241 8.52 5.40 12.73
CA TYR A 241 8.85 4.48 11.65
C TYR A 241 9.65 3.27 12.13
N ALA A 242 10.76 3.53 12.83
CA ALA A 242 11.64 2.47 13.31
C ALA A 242 10.93 1.55 14.32
N ALA A 243 10.13 2.12 15.22
CA ALA A 243 9.34 1.36 16.19
C ALA A 243 8.30 0.48 15.51
N ASN A 244 7.53 1.03 14.57
CA ASN A 244 6.52 0.30 13.81
C ASN A 244 7.16 -0.79 12.94
N TYR A 245 8.27 -0.51 12.27
CA TYR A 245 9.00 -1.49 11.49
C TYR A 245 9.45 -2.67 12.35
N ARG A 246 10.09 -2.42 13.50
CA ARG A 246 10.51 -3.48 14.42
C ARG A 246 9.35 -4.30 14.99
N LYS A 247 8.24 -3.66 15.27
CA LYS A 247 7.02 -4.34 15.75
C LYS A 247 6.56 -5.43 14.78
N TRP A 248 6.60 -5.18 13.50
CA TRP A 248 6.03 -6.06 12.48
C TRP A 248 7.05 -6.95 11.78
N TRP A 249 8.27 -6.48 11.55
CA TRP A 249 9.34 -7.26 10.89
C TRP A 249 10.44 -7.74 11.83
N GLY A 250 10.33 -7.45 13.13
CA GLY A 250 11.34 -7.81 14.12
C GLY A 250 12.59 -6.91 14.08
N ALA A 251 13.67 -7.37 14.69
CA ALA A 251 14.90 -6.57 14.85
C ALA A 251 15.76 -6.45 13.59
N LYS A 252 15.21 -6.68 12.40
CA LYS A 252 15.92 -6.52 11.12
C LYS A 252 16.37 -5.06 10.92
N ALA A 253 17.46 -4.90 10.18
CA ALA A 253 17.94 -3.58 9.83
C ALA A 253 16.89 -2.83 9.01
N LEU A 254 16.64 -1.55 9.38
CA LEU A 254 15.78 -0.65 8.62
C LEU A 254 16.35 -0.46 7.21
N PRO A 255 15.48 -0.30 6.19
CA PRO A 255 15.93 0.03 4.85
C PRO A 255 16.82 1.28 4.85
N PRO A 256 17.99 1.27 4.20
CA PRO A 256 18.96 2.39 4.25
C PRO A 256 18.40 3.73 3.82
N ALA A 257 17.47 3.74 2.88
CA ALA A 257 16.85 4.95 2.34
C ALA A 257 16.00 5.75 3.34
N LEU A 258 15.60 5.11 4.46
CA LEU A 258 14.78 5.72 5.50
C LEU A 258 15.51 5.80 6.86
N GLN A 259 16.78 5.43 6.89
CA GLN A 259 17.61 5.73 8.05
C GLN A 259 17.80 7.24 8.11
N ALA A 260 17.36 7.86 9.22
CA ALA A 260 17.57 9.30 9.41
C ALA A 260 19.07 9.62 9.27
N LYS A 261 19.38 10.53 8.35
CA LYS A 261 20.68 11.15 8.29
C LYS A 261 20.84 12.14 9.42
#